data_e3cf521374508669234cdcf5d66831e3
#
_entry.id   e3cf521374508669234cdcf5d66831e3
#
_cell.length_a   1.000
_cell.length_b   1.000
_cell.length_c   1.000
_cell.angle_alpha   90.00
_cell.angle_beta   90.00
_cell.angle_gamma   90.00
#
_symmetry.space_group_name_H-M   'P 1'
#
loop_
_entity.id
_entity.type
_entity.pdbx_description
1 polymer ?
#
loop_
_entity_poly.entity_id
_entity_poly.type
_entity_poly.pdbx_seq_one_letter_code
_entity_poly.pdbx_strand_id
1 'polypeptide(L)'
;MALSLDFAGQLESEEMLKLSPLRRDILRLSRSISEGDIAFAIVLSEELLERSRGSGERDIEAEARIRLDRALIGAVEESQVGAELRWSAERLSSIHPGSSGHALALLNLAGWHASSGESMMALAIHSEITPIAGHPNDLIALSRLEVGRLHLGLGDDESALRHLWSSASRFESEGMKGEEAIALLEWLDIALDILSPEARTMDEVIRDAAPRDPKTRTSAMAHPEDALTVSLRLAETILEDLSGSERPDLGLLVDAAFCLRSESLAQLLASKCADIEDIEVVKWIQELNLNDLESDQS
;
A
#
# COMPACT_ATOMS: atom_id res chain seq x y z
N MET A 1 9.53 0.79 -2.21
CA MET A 1 9.34 -0.65 -1.94
C MET A 1 8.94 -1.33 -3.25
N ALA A 2 9.74 -2.26 -3.78
CA ALA A 2 9.42 -2.91 -5.05
C ALA A 2 8.29 -3.91 -4.83
N LEU A 3 7.15 -3.70 -5.51
CA LEU A 3 6.02 -4.61 -5.46
C LEU A 3 6.27 -5.78 -6.43
N SER A 4 6.73 -6.89 -5.90
CA SER A 4 6.77 -8.17 -6.61
C SER A 4 5.63 -9.03 -6.08
N LEU A 5 4.54 -9.12 -6.81
CA LEU A 5 3.48 -10.07 -6.49
C LEU A 5 3.94 -11.48 -6.86
N ASP A 6 3.90 -12.39 -5.90
CA ASP A 6 4.21 -13.81 -6.10
C ASP A 6 3.08 -14.51 -6.88
N PHE A 7 3.10 -14.38 -8.21
CA PHE A 7 2.22 -15.15 -9.09
C PHE A 7 2.58 -16.65 -9.15
N ALA A 8 3.75 -17.03 -8.64
CA ALA A 8 4.23 -18.41 -8.74
C ALA A 8 3.53 -19.35 -7.75
N GLY A 9 2.99 -18.86 -6.65
CA GLY A 9 2.32 -19.66 -5.63
C GLY A 9 0.89 -20.08 -5.95
N GLN A 10 0.26 -19.53 -6.99
CA GLN A 10 -1.17 -19.72 -7.28
C GLN A 10 -1.47 -20.65 -8.47
N LEU A 11 -0.46 -21.06 -9.25
CA LEU A 11 -0.69 -21.94 -10.41
C LEU A 11 -0.65 -23.41 -10.00
N GLU A 12 -1.74 -24.13 -10.29
CA GLU A 12 -1.77 -25.59 -10.15
C GLU A 12 -0.75 -26.27 -11.07
N SER A 13 -0.22 -27.42 -10.64
CA SER A 13 0.85 -28.14 -11.37
C SER A 13 0.48 -28.49 -12.82
N GLU A 14 -0.80 -28.68 -13.14
CA GLU A 14 -1.27 -28.93 -14.51
C GLU A 14 -1.24 -27.69 -15.39
N GLU A 15 -1.45 -26.48 -14.84
CA GLU A 15 -1.37 -25.24 -15.58
C GLU A 15 0.08 -24.86 -15.89
N MET A 16 0.99 -25.13 -14.97
CA MET A 16 2.42 -24.97 -15.18
C MET A 16 2.95 -25.77 -16.38
N LEU A 17 2.43 -26.98 -16.60
CA LEU A 17 2.83 -27.83 -17.73
C LEU A 17 2.37 -27.29 -19.10
N LYS A 18 1.36 -26.43 -19.13
CA LYS A 18 0.83 -25.82 -20.36
C LYS A 18 1.62 -24.57 -20.78
N LEU A 19 2.44 -24.02 -19.91
CA LEU A 19 3.25 -22.85 -20.19
C LEU A 19 4.43 -23.19 -21.13
N SER A 20 4.84 -22.23 -21.96
CA SER A 20 6.08 -22.34 -22.72
C SER A 20 7.29 -22.43 -21.78
N PRO A 21 8.42 -23.02 -22.23
CA PRO A 21 9.65 -23.05 -21.43
C PRO A 21 10.05 -21.68 -20.90
N LEU A 22 10.01 -20.65 -21.75
CA LEU A 22 10.32 -19.27 -21.36
C LEU A 22 9.41 -18.78 -20.22
N ARG A 23 8.10 -18.98 -20.32
CA ARG A 23 7.15 -18.53 -19.28
C ARG A 23 7.33 -19.26 -17.94
N ARG A 24 7.71 -20.54 -17.97
CA ARG A 24 8.07 -21.27 -16.74
C ARG A 24 9.32 -20.71 -16.07
N ASP A 25 10.31 -20.35 -16.86
CA ASP A 25 11.54 -19.78 -16.34
C ASP A 25 11.32 -18.35 -15.81
N ILE A 26 10.37 -17.58 -16.36
CA ILE A 26 9.94 -16.29 -15.78
C ILE A 26 9.31 -16.48 -14.38
N LEU A 27 8.50 -17.52 -14.17
CA LEU A 27 7.98 -17.84 -12.83
C LEU A 27 9.12 -18.21 -11.86
N ARG A 28 10.17 -18.88 -12.36
CA ARG A 28 11.37 -19.15 -11.57
C ARG A 28 12.14 -17.86 -11.23
N LEU A 29 12.20 -16.90 -12.15
CA LEU A 29 12.74 -15.55 -11.90
C LEU A 29 11.95 -14.86 -10.80
N SER A 30 10.63 -14.79 -10.92
CA SER A 30 9.77 -14.16 -9.89
C SER A 30 9.95 -14.81 -8.52
N ARG A 31 10.09 -16.14 -8.45
CA ARG A 31 10.34 -16.86 -7.21
C ARG A 31 11.71 -16.49 -6.61
N SER A 32 12.77 -16.48 -7.41
CA SER A 32 14.10 -16.10 -6.90
C SER A 32 14.14 -14.67 -6.37
N ILE A 33 13.36 -13.76 -6.95
CA ILE A 33 13.18 -12.39 -6.45
C ILE A 33 12.47 -12.39 -5.09
N SER A 34 11.37 -13.13 -4.95
CA SER A 34 10.61 -13.22 -3.69
C SER A 34 11.39 -13.89 -2.56
N GLU A 35 12.25 -14.87 -2.88
CA GLU A 35 13.15 -15.56 -1.95
C GLU A 35 14.40 -14.71 -1.60
N GLY A 36 14.61 -13.57 -2.26
CA GLY A 36 15.74 -12.66 -2.02
C GLY A 36 17.06 -13.10 -2.68
N ASP A 37 17.04 -14.12 -3.55
CA ASP A 37 18.23 -14.54 -4.32
C ASP A 37 18.47 -13.62 -5.53
N ILE A 38 18.78 -12.36 -5.23
CA ILE A 38 18.93 -11.30 -6.22
C ILE A 38 20.09 -11.59 -7.19
N ALA A 39 21.18 -12.18 -6.70
CA ALA A 39 22.33 -12.50 -7.55
C ALA A 39 21.96 -13.50 -8.65
N PHE A 40 21.23 -14.55 -8.31
CA PHE A 40 20.72 -15.52 -9.27
C PHE A 40 19.67 -14.89 -10.19
N ALA A 41 18.75 -14.07 -9.64
CA ALA A 41 17.73 -13.38 -10.41
C ALA A 41 18.32 -12.47 -11.49
N ILE A 42 19.40 -11.74 -11.21
CA ILE A 42 20.08 -10.89 -12.20
C ILE A 42 20.58 -11.73 -13.38
N VAL A 43 21.33 -12.82 -13.10
CA VAL A 43 21.89 -13.68 -14.15
C VAL A 43 20.79 -14.33 -14.98
N LEU A 44 19.76 -14.89 -14.31
CA LEU A 44 18.64 -15.52 -14.98
C LEU A 44 17.86 -14.51 -15.85
N SER A 45 17.64 -13.31 -15.35
CA SER A 45 16.92 -12.26 -16.09
C SER A 45 17.61 -11.85 -17.39
N GLU A 46 18.95 -11.87 -17.42
CA GLU A 46 19.73 -11.55 -18.64
C GLU A 46 19.54 -12.64 -19.71
N GLU A 47 19.67 -13.90 -19.33
CA GLU A 47 19.39 -15.05 -20.22
C GLU A 47 17.97 -15.01 -20.77
N LEU A 48 16.98 -14.79 -19.90
CA LEU A 48 15.57 -14.74 -20.29
C LEU A 48 15.28 -13.57 -21.23
N LEU A 49 15.91 -12.42 -21.02
CA LEU A 49 15.76 -11.26 -21.89
C LEU A 49 16.27 -11.55 -23.30
N GLU A 50 17.40 -12.22 -23.45
CA GLU A 50 17.92 -12.63 -24.76
C GLU A 50 16.99 -13.64 -25.45
N ARG A 51 16.50 -14.64 -24.71
CA ARG A 51 15.57 -15.65 -25.21
C ARG A 51 14.25 -15.03 -25.67
N SER A 52 13.70 -14.10 -24.89
CA SER A 52 12.42 -13.42 -25.23
C SER A 52 12.48 -12.59 -26.53
N ARG A 53 13.69 -12.20 -26.95
CA ARG A 53 13.97 -11.47 -28.20
C ARG A 53 14.36 -12.37 -29.35
N GLY A 54 14.80 -13.57 -29.03
CA GLY A 54 15.27 -14.54 -30.02
C GLY A 54 14.17 -15.05 -30.93
N SER A 55 14.53 -15.38 -32.19
CA SER A 55 13.56 -15.81 -33.21
C SER A 55 12.81 -17.11 -32.86
N GLY A 56 13.32 -17.91 -31.92
CA GLY A 56 12.73 -19.18 -31.51
C GLY A 56 11.69 -19.08 -30.38
N GLU A 57 11.82 -18.06 -29.52
CA GLU A 57 10.96 -17.89 -28.34
C GLU A 57 10.44 -16.44 -28.21
N ARG A 58 10.38 -15.71 -29.31
CA ARG A 58 9.99 -14.29 -29.30
C ARG A 58 8.63 -14.08 -28.63
N ASP A 59 8.65 -13.41 -27.47
CA ASP A 59 7.46 -13.09 -26.67
C ASP A 59 7.61 -11.68 -26.10
N ILE A 60 6.87 -10.72 -26.65
CA ILE A 60 6.97 -9.31 -26.26
C ILE A 60 6.40 -9.08 -24.86
N GLU A 61 5.39 -9.86 -24.45
CA GLU A 61 4.84 -9.79 -23.08
C GLU A 61 5.90 -10.26 -22.07
N ALA A 62 6.54 -11.39 -22.37
CA ALA A 62 7.65 -11.91 -21.58
C ALA A 62 8.80 -10.90 -21.49
N GLU A 63 9.19 -10.29 -22.61
CA GLU A 63 10.22 -9.23 -22.62
C GLU A 63 9.82 -8.07 -21.73
N ALA A 64 8.58 -7.60 -21.78
CA ALA A 64 8.11 -6.48 -20.97
C ALA A 64 8.15 -6.82 -19.47
N ARG A 65 7.76 -8.03 -19.09
CA ARG A 65 7.82 -8.51 -17.72
C ARG A 65 9.26 -8.62 -17.22
N ILE A 66 10.14 -9.23 -18.01
CA ILE A 66 11.56 -9.38 -17.64
C ILE A 66 12.24 -8.01 -17.48
N ARG A 67 11.97 -7.05 -18.36
CA ARG A 67 12.52 -5.69 -18.23
C ARG A 67 12.04 -4.99 -16.97
N LEU A 68 10.76 -5.15 -16.63
CA LEU A 68 10.20 -4.65 -15.37
C LEU A 68 10.95 -5.24 -14.17
N ASP A 69 11.07 -6.56 -14.10
CA ASP A 69 11.75 -7.26 -13.02
C ASP A 69 13.22 -6.82 -12.92
N ARG A 70 13.94 -6.70 -14.05
CA ARG A 70 15.34 -6.23 -14.12
C ARG A 70 15.51 -4.82 -13.56
N ALA A 71 14.61 -3.91 -13.88
CA ALA A 71 14.64 -2.54 -13.36
C ALA A 71 14.47 -2.51 -11.83
N LEU A 72 13.64 -3.41 -11.29
CA LEU A 72 13.34 -3.48 -9.85
C LEU A 72 14.47 -4.11 -9.02
N ILE A 73 15.18 -5.10 -9.59
CA ILE A 73 16.27 -5.81 -8.88
C ILE A 73 17.63 -5.16 -9.05
N GLY A 74 17.72 -3.99 -9.71
CA GLY A 74 18.98 -3.31 -9.94
C GLY A 74 19.88 -3.96 -11.03
N ALA A 75 19.28 -4.73 -11.94
CA ALA A 75 19.99 -5.38 -13.06
C ALA A 75 20.22 -4.45 -14.26
N VAL A 76 19.89 -3.17 -14.12
CA VAL A 76 20.12 -2.13 -15.14
C VAL A 76 20.76 -0.90 -14.48
N GLU A 77 21.46 -0.10 -15.29
CA GLU A 77 22.02 1.16 -14.82
C GLU A 77 20.92 2.11 -14.31
N GLU A 78 21.15 2.81 -13.21
CA GLU A 78 20.18 3.69 -12.56
C GLU A 78 19.55 4.71 -13.55
N SER A 79 20.37 5.26 -14.44
CA SER A 79 19.95 6.19 -15.49
C SER A 79 18.98 5.58 -16.51
N GLN A 80 18.86 4.26 -16.57
CA GLN A 80 18.01 3.53 -17.52
C GLN A 80 16.73 3.00 -16.88
N VAL A 81 16.66 2.95 -15.56
CA VAL A 81 15.51 2.37 -14.82
C VAL A 81 14.17 2.96 -15.29
N GLY A 82 14.05 4.28 -15.32
CA GLY A 82 12.81 4.95 -15.75
C GLY A 82 12.43 4.64 -17.20
N ALA A 83 13.42 4.48 -18.09
CA ALA A 83 13.19 4.13 -19.50
C ALA A 83 12.69 2.68 -19.64
N GLU A 84 13.25 1.74 -18.88
CA GLU A 84 12.84 0.33 -18.87
C GLU A 84 11.43 0.16 -18.31
N LEU A 85 11.10 0.84 -17.19
CA LEU A 85 9.77 0.84 -16.59
C LEU A 85 8.73 1.41 -17.56
N ARG A 86 9.01 2.56 -18.18
CA ARG A 86 8.11 3.18 -19.15
C ARG A 86 7.88 2.28 -20.36
N TRP A 87 8.95 1.71 -20.93
CA TRP A 87 8.83 0.79 -22.05
C TRP A 87 7.97 -0.41 -21.70
N SER A 88 8.15 -0.99 -20.51
CA SER A 88 7.34 -2.13 -20.03
C SER A 88 5.87 -1.76 -19.88
N ALA A 89 5.55 -0.62 -19.27
CA ALA A 89 4.19 -0.13 -19.11
C ALA A 89 3.50 0.10 -20.47
N GLU A 90 4.16 0.76 -21.42
CA GLU A 90 3.63 1.00 -22.75
C GLU A 90 3.37 -0.30 -23.53
N ARG A 91 4.25 -1.29 -23.41
CA ARG A 91 4.07 -2.59 -24.08
C ARG A 91 2.91 -3.37 -23.49
N LEU A 92 2.84 -3.47 -22.17
CA LEU A 92 1.75 -4.17 -21.48
C LEU A 92 0.41 -3.47 -21.70
N SER A 93 0.37 -2.15 -21.74
CA SER A 93 -0.81 -1.37 -22.13
C SER A 93 -1.29 -1.71 -23.55
N SER A 94 -0.35 -1.92 -24.48
CA SER A 94 -0.68 -2.22 -25.90
C SER A 94 -1.15 -3.65 -26.12
N ILE A 95 -0.66 -4.61 -25.32
CA ILE A 95 -0.91 -6.05 -25.52
C ILE A 95 -2.10 -6.50 -24.67
N HIS A 96 -2.11 -6.14 -23.40
CA HIS A 96 -3.10 -6.54 -22.40
C HIS A 96 -3.51 -5.34 -21.52
N PRO A 97 -4.21 -4.34 -22.10
CA PRO A 97 -4.68 -3.19 -21.32
C PRO A 97 -5.58 -3.65 -20.16
N GLY A 98 -5.41 -3.05 -19.00
CA GLY A 98 -6.20 -3.39 -17.81
C GLY A 98 -5.78 -4.67 -17.09
N SER A 99 -4.79 -5.40 -17.58
CA SER A 99 -4.29 -6.61 -16.91
C SER A 99 -3.51 -6.28 -15.62
N SER A 100 -3.33 -7.30 -14.75
CA SER A 100 -2.47 -7.19 -13.57
C SER A 100 -1.04 -6.77 -13.93
N GLY A 101 -0.47 -7.33 -15.01
CA GLY A 101 0.86 -6.97 -15.49
C GLY A 101 0.96 -5.49 -15.90
N HIS A 102 -0.06 -4.96 -16.56
CA HIS A 102 -0.13 -3.53 -16.91
C HIS A 102 -0.22 -2.65 -15.66
N ALA A 103 -1.12 -2.99 -14.72
CA ALA A 103 -1.26 -2.24 -13.47
C ALA A 103 0.05 -2.22 -12.66
N LEU A 104 0.73 -3.37 -12.54
CA LEU A 104 2.03 -3.46 -11.85
C LEU A 104 3.11 -2.61 -12.50
N ALA A 105 3.17 -2.60 -13.84
CA ALA A 105 4.13 -1.77 -14.56
C ALA A 105 3.87 -0.27 -14.31
N LEU A 106 2.60 0.15 -14.29
CA LEU A 106 2.21 1.51 -13.93
C LEU A 106 2.55 1.85 -12.48
N LEU A 107 2.26 0.95 -11.52
CA LEU A 107 2.60 1.14 -10.10
C LEU A 107 4.10 1.35 -9.90
N ASN A 108 4.93 0.51 -10.53
CA ASN A 108 6.37 0.62 -10.41
C ASN A 108 6.93 1.87 -11.10
N LEU A 109 6.38 2.26 -12.25
CA LEU A 109 6.75 3.51 -12.93
C LEU A 109 6.37 4.73 -12.08
N ALA A 110 5.18 4.73 -11.47
CA ALA A 110 4.75 5.78 -10.55
C ALA A 110 5.66 5.85 -9.31
N GLY A 111 5.99 4.71 -8.72
CA GLY A 111 6.92 4.63 -7.58
C GLY A 111 8.32 5.18 -7.91
N TRP A 112 8.81 4.91 -9.11
CA TRP A 112 10.09 5.47 -9.57
C TRP A 112 10.02 7.01 -9.70
N HIS A 113 8.95 7.57 -10.28
CA HIS A 113 8.76 9.02 -10.34
C HIS A 113 8.63 9.64 -8.94
N ALA A 114 7.91 8.97 -8.03
CA ALA A 114 7.76 9.43 -6.65
C ALA A 114 9.13 9.48 -5.93
N SER A 115 9.94 8.44 -6.06
CA SER A 115 11.28 8.38 -5.44
C SER A 115 12.25 9.40 -6.05
N SER A 116 12.02 9.82 -7.29
CA SER A 116 12.76 10.89 -7.97
C SER A 116 12.26 12.30 -7.61
N GLY A 117 11.28 12.43 -6.71
CA GLY A 117 10.68 13.71 -6.32
C GLY A 117 9.66 14.27 -7.33
N GLU A 118 9.27 13.48 -8.32
CA GLU A 118 8.34 13.87 -9.38
C GLU A 118 6.88 13.48 -9.03
N SER A 119 6.40 13.91 -7.84
CA SER A 119 5.09 13.52 -7.28
C SER A 119 3.92 13.74 -8.24
N MET A 120 3.92 14.83 -9.02
CA MET A 120 2.86 15.11 -9.99
C MET A 120 2.84 14.11 -11.15
N MET A 121 4.01 13.63 -11.59
CA MET A 121 4.10 12.57 -12.60
C MET A 121 3.62 11.24 -12.04
N ALA A 122 4.00 10.92 -10.80
CA ALA A 122 3.51 9.74 -10.10
C ALA A 122 1.97 9.74 -9.99
N LEU A 123 1.37 10.85 -9.56
CA LEU A 123 -0.09 11.00 -9.48
C LEU A 123 -0.77 10.84 -10.85
N ALA A 124 -0.17 11.41 -11.91
CA ALA A 124 -0.70 11.28 -13.27
C ALA A 124 -0.73 9.80 -13.71
N ILE A 125 0.33 9.03 -13.45
CA ILE A 125 0.40 7.60 -13.79
C ILE A 125 -0.60 6.80 -12.94
N HIS A 126 -0.69 7.05 -11.64
CA HIS A 126 -1.69 6.41 -10.77
C HIS A 126 -3.13 6.66 -11.24
N SER A 127 -3.41 7.79 -11.90
CA SER A 127 -4.74 8.11 -12.43
C SER A 127 -5.18 7.19 -13.57
N GLU A 128 -4.24 6.49 -14.21
CA GLU A 128 -4.52 5.49 -15.25
C GLU A 128 -5.00 4.15 -14.66
N ILE A 129 -4.66 3.87 -13.38
CA ILE A 129 -5.03 2.63 -12.68
C ILE A 129 -6.46 2.76 -12.15
N THR A 130 -7.42 2.25 -12.91
CA THR A 130 -8.85 2.43 -12.62
C THR A 130 -9.68 1.18 -12.94
N PRO A 131 -10.87 1.03 -12.33
CA PRO A 131 -11.80 -0.05 -12.68
C PRO A 131 -12.29 0.05 -14.13
N ILE A 132 -12.39 1.27 -14.69
CA ILE A 132 -12.84 1.49 -16.07
C ILE A 132 -11.82 0.94 -17.06
N ALA A 133 -10.53 1.00 -16.72
CA ALA A 133 -9.47 0.40 -17.54
C ALA A 133 -9.45 -1.15 -17.43
N GLY A 134 -10.16 -1.72 -16.47
CA GLY A 134 -10.23 -3.17 -16.23
C GLY A 134 -9.17 -3.70 -15.25
N HIS A 135 -8.45 -2.81 -14.55
CA HIS A 135 -7.44 -3.23 -13.59
C HIS A 135 -8.03 -3.98 -12.39
N PRO A 136 -7.30 -4.96 -11.81
CA PRO A 136 -7.72 -5.69 -10.62
C PRO A 136 -7.90 -4.77 -9.41
N ASN A 137 -8.87 -5.11 -8.56
CA ASN A 137 -9.27 -4.25 -7.46
C ASN A 137 -8.20 -4.13 -6.35
N ASP A 138 -7.43 -5.18 -6.09
CA ASP A 138 -6.28 -5.20 -5.20
C ASP A 138 -5.17 -4.23 -5.65
N LEU A 139 -4.86 -4.20 -6.96
CA LEU A 139 -3.87 -3.27 -7.52
C LEU A 139 -4.38 -1.83 -7.58
N ILE A 140 -5.69 -1.64 -7.74
CA ILE A 140 -6.31 -0.32 -7.56
C ILE A 140 -6.21 0.11 -6.10
N ALA A 141 -6.41 -0.79 -5.14
CA ALA A 141 -6.25 -0.49 -3.72
C ALA A 141 -4.82 -0.03 -3.40
N LEU A 142 -3.81 -0.77 -3.86
CA LEU A 142 -2.40 -0.37 -3.75
C LEU A 142 -2.13 1.01 -4.37
N SER A 143 -2.66 1.24 -5.56
CA SER A 143 -2.54 2.55 -6.20
C SER A 143 -3.16 3.67 -5.35
N ARG A 144 -4.31 3.44 -4.71
CA ARG A 144 -4.95 4.43 -3.83
C ARG A 144 -4.14 4.67 -2.56
N LEU A 145 -3.54 3.63 -1.98
CA LEU A 145 -2.63 3.77 -0.84
C LEU A 145 -1.46 4.71 -1.18
N GLU A 146 -0.77 4.46 -2.28
CA GLU A 146 0.35 5.30 -2.70
C GLU A 146 -0.07 6.74 -3.06
N VAL A 147 -1.24 6.92 -3.68
CA VAL A 147 -1.81 8.24 -3.95
C VAL A 147 -2.12 8.99 -2.64
N GLY A 148 -2.63 8.30 -1.62
CA GLY A 148 -2.85 8.88 -0.30
C GLY A 148 -1.54 9.43 0.31
N ARG A 149 -0.47 8.62 0.27
CA ARG A 149 0.87 9.00 0.74
C ARG A 149 1.46 10.17 -0.04
N LEU A 150 1.26 10.20 -1.37
CA LEU A 150 1.70 11.33 -2.20
C LEU A 150 0.98 12.62 -1.85
N HIS A 151 -0.34 12.58 -1.64
CA HIS A 151 -1.11 13.75 -1.22
C HIS A 151 -0.70 14.24 0.16
N LEU A 152 -0.47 13.32 1.11
CA LEU A 152 0.07 13.67 2.42
C LEU A 152 1.42 14.39 2.31
N GLY A 153 2.34 13.86 1.49
CA GLY A 153 3.63 14.49 1.22
C GLY A 153 3.53 15.87 0.56
N LEU A 154 2.41 16.16 -0.10
CA LEU A 154 2.11 17.47 -0.69
C LEU A 154 1.33 18.40 0.28
N GLY A 155 0.99 17.92 1.48
CA GLY A 155 0.21 18.68 2.48
C GLY A 155 -1.29 18.75 2.17
N ASP A 156 -1.82 17.85 1.35
CA ASP A 156 -3.24 17.74 1.00
C ASP A 156 -3.90 16.62 1.79
N ASP A 157 -4.12 16.86 3.08
CA ASP A 157 -4.62 15.86 4.04
C ASP A 157 -6.03 15.35 3.68
N GLU A 158 -6.87 16.22 3.11
CA GLU A 158 -8.23 15.82 2.69
C GLU A 158 -8.20 14.81 1.54
N SER A 159 -7.35 15.02 0.55
CA SER A 159 -7.19 14.04 -0.53
C SER A 159 -6.50 12.76 -0.03
N ALA A 160 -5.52 12.88 0.87
CA ALA A 160 -4.86 11.73 1.50
C ALA A 160 -5.89 10.84 2.22
N LEU A 161 -6.71 11.41 3.11
CA LEU A 161 -7.77 10.68 3.83
C LEU A 161 -8.72 9.94 2.87
N ARG A 162 -9.18 10.61 1.81
CA ARG A 162 -10.08 10.00 0.83
C ARG A 162 -9.47 8.82 0.12
N HIS A 163 -8.21 8.94 -0.29
CA HIS A 163 -7.52 7.88 -1.00
C HIS A 163 -7.19 6.69 -0.09
N LEU A 164 -6.73 6.95 1.14
CA LEU A 164 -6.47 5.90 2.14
C LEU A 164 -7.74 5.15 2.49
N TRP A 165 -8.85 5.84 2.70
CA TRP A 165 -10.17 5.20 2.94
C TRP A 165 -10.61 4.35 1.76
N SER A 166 -10.46 4.86 0.53
CA SER A 166 -10.76 4.09 -0.68
C SER A 166 -9.88 2.85 -0.81
N SER A 167 -8.62 2.95 -0.43
CA SER A 167 -7.68 1.83 -0.38
C SER A 167 -8.14 0.77 0.60
N ALA A 168 -8.39 1.15 1.87
CA ALA A 168 -8.85 0.26 2.92
C ALA A 168 -10.13 -0.48 2.53
N SER A 169 -11.14 0.24 2.01
CA SER A 169 -12.41 -0.35 1.58
C SER A 169 -12.25 -1.38 0.45
N ARG A 170 -11.26 -1.19 -0.42
CA ARG A 170 -10.97 -2.15 -1.48
C ARG A 170 -10.22 -3.36 -0.96
N PHE A 171 -9.23 -3.18 -0.11
CA PHE A 171 -8.54 -4.30 0.56
C PHE A 171 -9.50 -5.14 1.38
N GLU A 172 -10.44 -4.52 2.09
CA GLU A 172 -11.52 -5.22 2.79
C GLU A 172 -12.32 -6.11 1.84
N SER A 173 -12.74 -5.58 0.68
CA SER A 173 -13.52 -6.34 -0.32
C SER A 173 -12.76 -7.52 -0.92
N GLU A 174 -11.43 -7.46 -0.94
CA GLU A 174 -10.53 -8.54 -1.41
C GLU A 174 -10.09 -9.48 -0.26
N GLY A 175 -10.48 -9.20 0.98
CA GLY A 175 -10.10 -10.00 2.15
C GLY A 175 -8.63 -9.83 2.56
N MET A 176 -7.96 -8.78 2.12
CA MET A 176 -6.55 -8.46 2.39
C MET A 176 -6.43 -7.68 3.70
N LYS A 177 -6.62 -8.37 4.83
CA LYS A 177 -6.70 -7.74 6.16
C LYS A 177 -5.45 -6.99 6.59
N GLY A 178 -4.26 -7.46 6.22
CA GLY A 178 -3.00 -6.80 6.56
C GLY A 178 -2.85 -5.45 5.87
N GLU A 179 -3.09 -5.41 4.57
CA GLU A 179 -3.02 -4.20 3.76
C GLU A 179 -4.16 -3.22 4.11
N GLU A 180 -5.33 -3.74 4.44
CA GLU A 180 -6.44 -2.95 4.97
C GLU A 180 -6.04 -2.25 6.27
N ALA A 181 -5.43 -2.98 7.22
CA ALA A 181 -4.97 -2.42 8.49
C ALA A 181 -3.92 -1.32 8.27
N ILE A 182 -2.97 -1.51 7.34
CA ILE A 182 -1.98 -0.48 6.99
C ILE A 182 -2.67 0.79 6.50
N ALA A 183 -3.61 0.67 5.57
CA ALA A 183 -4.31 1.83 5.03
C ALA A 183 -5.16 2.55 6.09
N LEU A 184 -5.79 1.80 7.01
CA LEU A 184 -6.57 2.38 8.10
C LEU A 184 -5.70 3.03 9.18
N LEU A 185 -4.50 2.49 9.47
CA LEU A 185 -3.55 3.10 10.40
C LEU A 185 -3.05 4.45 9.86
N GLU A 186 -2.66 4.50 8.58
CA GLU A 186 -2.24 5.75 7.96
C GLU A 186 -3.40 6.77 7.88
N TRP A 187 -4.62 6.30 7.63
CA TRP A 187 -5.81 7.17 7.69
C TRP A 187 -6.05 7.70 9.10
N LEU A 188 -5.93 6.84 10.12
CA LEU A 188 -6.17 7.21 11.53
C LEU A 188 -5.14 8.24 12.01
N ASP A 189 -3.88 8.08 11.66
CA ASP A 189 -2.80 9.01 12.01
C ASP A 189 -3.14 10.44 11.55
N ILE A 190 -3.48 10.60 10.27
CA ILE A 190 -3.91 11.89 9.71
C ILE A 190 -5.21 12.39 10.36
N ALA A 191 -6.16 11.49 10.62
CA ALA A 191 -7.43 11.86 11.22
C ALA A 191 -7.26 12.38 12.64
N LEU A 192 -6.37 11.79 13.44
CA LEU A 192 -6.07 12.26 14.80
C LEU A 192 -5.35 13.60 14.77
N ASP A 193 -4.44 13.83 13.85
CA ASP A 193 -3.79 15.12 13.67
C ASP A 193 -4.81 16.24 13.40
N ILE A 194 -5.82 15.98 12.56
CA ILE A 194 -6.88 16.94 12.25
C ILE A 194 -7.83 17.16 13.45
N LEU A 195 -8.15 16.08 14.19
CA LEU A 195 -9.08 16.12 15.31
C LEU A 195 -8.44 16.63 16.61
N SER A 196 -7.11 16.73 16.67
CA SER A 196 -6.39 17.29 17.81
C SER A 196 -6.77 18.74 18.04
N PRO A 197 -6.92 19.21 19.29
CA PRO A 197 -7.26 20.60 19.60
C PRO A 197 -6.24 21.64 19.08
N GLU A 198 -5.01 21.23 18.83
CA GLU A 198 -3.92 22.07 18.34
C GLU A 198 -3.77 22.03 16.81
N ALA A 199 -4.54 21.17 16.14
CA ALA A 199 -4.45 20.98 14.70
C ALA A 199 -5.29 21.99 13.90
N ARG A 200 -5.11 21.98 12.58
CA ARG A 200 -5.95 22.74 11.64
C ARG A 200 -7.40 22.23 11.75
N THR A 201 -8.33 23.18 11.58
CA THR A 201 -9.74 22.80 11.50
C THR A 201 -10.04 22.07 10.20
N MET A 202 -11.08 21.22 10.20
CA MET A 202 -11.50 20.51 9.00
C MET A 202 -11.86 21.45 7.85
N ASP A 203 -12.45 22.63 8.15
CA ASP A 203 -12.75 23.66 7.15
C ASP A 203 -11.49 24.21 6.49
N GLU A 204 -10.39 24.33 7.22
CA GLU A 204 -9.09 24.75 6.68
C GLU A 204 -8.46 23.66 5.82
N VAL A 205 -8.53 22.41 6.24
CA VAL A 205 -8.06 21.26 5.46
C VAL A 205 -8.83 21.15 4.14
N ILE A 206 -10.16 21.24 4.18
CA ILE A 206 -11.00 21.17 2.97
C ILE A 206 -10.72 22.32 2.00
N ARG A 207 -10.52 23.54 2.53
CA ARG A 207 -10.24 24.72 1.71
C ARG A 207 -8.93 24.60 0.97
N ASP A 208 -7.91 24.01 1.61
CA ASP A 208 -6.56 23.90 1.06
C ASP A 208 -6.37 22.63 0.21
N ALA A 209 -7.36 21.73 0.20
CA ALA A 209 -7.31 20.51 -0.57
C ALA A 209 -7.23 20.73 -2.09
N ALA A 210 -6.47 19.88 -2.76
CA ALA A 210 -6.37 19.88 -4.22
C ALA A 210 -7.73 19.60 -4.90
N PRO A 211 -7.94 20.07 -6.15
CA PRO A 211 -9.15 19.77 -6.89
C PRO A 211 -9.39 18.26 -6.99
N ARG A 212 -10.61 17.84 -6.71
CA ARG A 212 -10.98 16.41 -6.70
C ARG A 212 -11.00 15.82 -8.10
N ASP A 213 -10.23 14.77 -8.34
CA ASP A 213 -10.36 13.95 -9.55
C ASP A 213 -11.64 13.11 -9.45
N PRO A 214 -12.60 13.26 -10.40
CA PRO A 214 -13.82 12.47 -10.39
C PRO A 214 -13.60 10.95 -10.44
N LYS A 215 -12.47 10.50 -11.00
CA LYS A 215 -12.14 9.06 -11.11
C LYS A 215 -11.70 8.43 -9.78
N THR A 216 -11.15 9.25 -8.89
CA THR A 216 -10.59 8.81 -7.61
C THR A 216 -11.37 9.33 -6.40
N ARG A 217 -12.50 9.99 -6.66
CA ARG A 217 -13.31 10.66 -5.66
C ARG A 217 -13.85 9.69 -4.61
N THR A 218 -13.64 10.01 -3.35
CA THR A 218 -14.26 9.38 -2.19
C THR A 218 -14.91 10.43 -1.29
N SER A 219 -15.83 10.02 -0.45
CA SER A 219 -16.53 10.89 0.50
C SER A 219 -15.92 10.82 1.91
N ALA A 220 -14.91 9.96 2.14
CA ALA A 220 -14.31 9.80 3.46
C ALA A 220 -13.60 11.09 3.90
N MET A 221 -13.87 11.48 5.15
CA MET A 221 -13.29 12.63 5.84
C MET A 221 -13.04 12.24 7.30
N ALA A 222 -12.19 13.00 8.02
CA ALA A 222 -11.94 12.74 9.43
C ALA A 222 -13.13 13.26 10.29
N HIS A 223 -13.85 12.33 10.88
CA HIS A 223 -14.88 12.58 11.89
C HIS A 223 -14.56 11.79 13.15
N PRO A 224 -14.82 12.33 14.38
CA PRO A 224 -14.52 11.62 15.63
C PRO A 224 -15.19 10.23 15.72
N GLU A 225 -16.42 10.10 15.20
CA GLU A 225 -17.17 8.84 15.19
C GLU A 225 -16.51 7.79 14.29
N ASP A 226 -16.02 8.20 13.12
CA ASP A 226 -15.32 7.32 12.20
C ASP A 226 -13.95 6.92 12.77
N ALA A 227 -13.19 7.88 13.33
CA ALA A 227 -11.90 7.61 13.95
C ALA A 227 -12.03 6.62 15.13
N LEU A 228 -13.07 6.75 15.94
CA LEU A 228 -13.35 5.80 17.02
C LEU A 228 -13.67 4.40 16.46
N THR A 229 -14.52 4.32 15.46
CA THR A 229 -14.90 3.04 14.82
C THR A 229 -13.68 2.36 14.21
N VAL A 230 -12.84 3.10 13.50
CA VAL A 230 -11.57 2.60 12.92
C VAL A 230 -10.63 2.13 14.02
N SER A 231 -10.45 2.92 15.09
CA SER A 231 -9.57 2.56 16.20
C SER A 231 -10.00 1.28 16.90
N LEU A 232 -11.30 1.08 17.15
CA LEU A 232 -11.84 -0.15 17.76
C LEU A 232 -11.60 -1.36 16.82
N ARG A 233 -11.86 -1.21 15.53
CA ARG A 233 -11.63 -2.26 14.54
C ARG A 233 -10.15 -2.64 14.44
N LEU A 234 -9.26 -1.66 14.39
CA LEU A 234 -7.82 -1.89 14.38
C LEU A 234 -7.34 -2.55 15.67
N ALA A 235 -7.84 -2.13 16.83
CA ALA A 235 -7.50 -2.75 18.09
C ALA A 235 -7.88 -4.23 18.12
N GLU A 236 -9.03 -4.61 17.58
CA GLU A 236 -9.42 -6.01 17.45
C GLU A 236 -8.48 -6.79 16.53
N THR A 237 -8.20 -6.26 15.34
CA THR A 237 -7.39 -6.94 14.30
C THR A 237 -5.92 -7.03 14.70
N ILE A 238 -5.31 -5.94 15.16
CA ILE A 238 -3.90 -5.87 15.55
C ILE A 238 -3.67 -6.71 16.81
N LEU A 239 -4.62 -6.70 17.73
CA LEU A 239 -4.49 -7.40 19.01
C LEU A 239 -4.74 -8.92 18.89
N GLU A 240 -5.32 -9.40 17.79
CA GLU A 240 -5.41 -10.83 17.50
C GLU A 240 -4.05 -11.46 17.11
N ASP A 241 -3.13 -10.66 16.55
CA ASP A 241 -1.83 -11.14 16.02
C ASP A 241 -0.64 -10.76 16.92
N LEU A 242 -0.84 -10.83 18.25
CA LEU A 242 0.09 -10.33 19.27
C LEU A 242 1.43 -11.10 19.44
N SER A 243 1.90 -11.89 18.50
CA SER A 243 3.14 -12.69 18.63
C SER A 243 4.45 -11.97 18.23
N GLY A 244 4.44 -10.73 17.75
CA GLY A 244 5.62 -9.99 17.27
C GLY A 244 6.14 -8.92 18.25
N SER A 245 7.45 -8.65 18.21
CA SER A 245 8.20 -7.86 19.21
C SER A 245 8.25 -6.33 18.97
N GLU A 246 7.76 -5.79 17.85
CA GLU A 246 7.76 -4.35 17.57
C GLU A 246 6.36 -3.89 17.12
N ARG A 247 5.77 -2.93 17.86
CA ARG A 247 4.38 -2.49 17.63
C ARG A 247 4.21 -0.99 17.71
N PRO A 248 4.65 -0.26 16.67
CA PRO A 248 4.39 1.18 16.57
C PRO A 248 2.88 1.49 16.56
N ASP A 249 2.07 0.55 16.12
CA ASP A 249 0.62 0.68 15.94
C ASP A 249 -0.14 0.81 17.27
N LEU A 250 0.37 0.24 18.35
CA LEU A 250 -0.24 0.38 19.69
C LEU A 250 -0.15 1.80 20.23
N GLY A 251 0.96 2.52 19.95
CA GLY A 251 1.11 3.92 20.31
C GLY A 251 0.01 4.79 19.68
N LEU A 252 -0.25 4.61 18.40
CA LEU A 252 -1.30 5.33 17.69
C LEU A 252 -2.71 5.04 18.25
N LEU A 253 -3.00 3.80 18.67
CA LEU A 253 -4.28 3.46 19.29
C LEU A 253 -4.42 4.06 20.71
N VAL A 254 -3.33 4.18 21.45
CA VAL A 254 -3.31 4.91 22.73
C VAL A 254 -3.58 6.39 22.51
N ASP A 255 -2.93 7.01 21.54
CA ASP A 255 -3.16 8.41 21.15
C ASP A 255 -4.61 8.62 20.70
N ALA A 256 -5.19 7.66 19.97
CA ALA A 256 -6.60 7.69 19.59
C ALA A 256 -7.52 7.66 20.81
N ALA A 257 -7.25 6.81 21.80
CA ALA A 257 -8.05 6.76 23.03
C ALA A 257 -8.02 8.10 23.78
N PHE A 258 -6.86 8.75 23.81
CA PHE A 258 -6.68 10.09 24.39
C PHE A 258 -7.40 11.18 23.61
N CYS A 259 -7.09 11.30 22.34
CA CYS A 259 -7.62 12.34 21.44
C CYS A 259 -9.16 12.29 21.38
N LEU A 260 -9.70 11.08 21.26
CA LEU A 260 -11.14 10.84 21.15
C LEU A 260 -11.85 10.73 22.51
N ARG A 261 -11.11 10.81 23.62
CA ARG A 261 -11.63 10.63 25.00
C ARG A 261 -12.49 9.38 25.14
N SER A 262 -12.02 8.25 24.56
CA SER A 262 -12.78 7.02 24.49
C SER A 262 -12.42 6.04 25.60
N GLU A 263 -13.27 5.95 26.62
CA GLU A 263 -13.15 4.97 27.70
C GLU A 263 -13.25 3.53 27.16
N SER A 264 -14.10 3.28 26.16
CA SER A 264 -14.27 1.94 25.58
C SER A 264 -13.01 1.44 24.87
N LEU A 265 -12.32 2.31 24.13
CA LEU A 265 -11.05 1.98 23.49
C LEU A 265 -9.95 1.76 24.52
N ALA A 266 -9.86 2.64 25.54
CA ALA A 266 -8.88 2.50 26.62
C ALA A 266 -9.06 1.17 27.40
N GLN A 267 -10.29 0.79 27.72
CA GLN A 267 -10.60 -0.48 28.40
C GLN A 267 -10.26 -1.69 27.52
N LEU A 268 -10.55 -1.63 26.20
CA LEU A 268 -10.20 -2.68 25.25
C LEU A 268 -8.68 -2.88 25.21
N LEU A 269 -7.92 -1.80 25.03
CA LEU A 269 -6.45 -1.82 25.03
C LEU A 269 -5.90 -2.40 26.36
N ALA A 270 -6.37 -1.91 27.49
CA ALA A 270 -5.94 -2.39 28.80
C ALA A 270 -6.22 -3.89 28.99
N SER A 271 -7.40 -4.38 28.56
CA SER A 271 -7.76 -5.79 28.73
C SER A 271 -6.94 -6.73 27.87
N LYS A 272 -6.63 -6.32 26.63
CA LYS A 272 -5.91 -7.15 25.67
C LYS A 272 -4.38 -7.06 25.80
N CYS A 273 -3.87 -5.96 26.35
CA CYS A 273 -2.43 -5.76 26.57
C CYS A 273 -1.95 -6.15 27.95
N ALA A 274 -2.81 -6.72 28.79
CA ALA A 274 -2.47 -7.11 30.17
C ALA A 274 -1.31 -8.14 30.26
N ASP A 275 -1.13 -8.95 29.22
CA ASP A 275 -0.09 -9.99 29.15
C ASP A 275 1.15 -9.56 28.34
N ILE A 276 1.24 -8.28 27.93
CA ILE A 276 2.41 -7.77 27.20
C ILE A 276 3.50 -7.41 28.22
N GLU A 277 4.68 -8.01 28.04
CA GLU A 277 5.87 -7.72 28.89
C GLU A 277 6.53 -6.36 28.57
N ASP A 278 6.03 -5.61 27.59
CA ASP A 278 6.56 -4.29 27.25
C ASP A 278 6.13 -3.25 28.30
N ILE A 279 7.11 -2.89 29.16
CA ILE A 279 6.94 -2.00 30.29
C ILE A 279 6.50 -0.59 29.88
N GLU A 280 6.86 -0.11 28.68
CA GLU A 280 6.49 1.23 28.21
C GLU A 280 5.02 1.27 27.77
N VAL A 281 4.57 0.32 26.97
CA VAL A 281 3.17 0.21 26.54
C VAL A 281 2.24 0.01 27.73
N VAL A 282 2.62 -0.85 28.69
CA VAL A 282 1.82 -1.05 29.90
C VAL A 282 1.75 0.22 30.74
N LYS A 283 2.82 0.99 30.82
CA LYS A 283 2.81 2.30 31.51
C LYS A 283 1.89 3.30 30.81
N TRP A 284 1.95 3.42 29.52
CA TRP A 284 1.07 4.31 28.76
C TRP A 284 -0.40 3.94 28.92
N ILE A 285 -0.73 2.63 28.88
CA ILE A 285 -2.09 2.15 29.13
C ILE A 285 -2.53 2.40 30.59
N GLN A 286 -1.61 2.31 31.56
CA GLN A 286 -1.88 2.62 32.98
C GLN A 286 -1.98 4.14 33.22
N GLU A 287 -1.27 4.96 32.47
CA GLU A 287 -1.35 6.42 32.51
C GLU A 287 -2.62 6.95 31.80
N LEU A 288 -3.27 6.15 30.97
CA LEU A 288 -4.67 6.32 30.56
C LEU A 288 -5.60 6.16 31.77
N ASN A 289 -5.29 6.88 32.86
CA ASN A 289 -6.04 6.79 34.08
C ASN A 289 -7.45 7.35 33.81
N LEU A 290 -8.43 6.46 33.80
CA LEU A 290 -9.85 6.74 33.57
C LEU A 290 -10.39 7.90 34.41
N ASN A 291 -9.73 8.21 35.52
CA ASN A 291 -10.08 9.31 36.43
C ASN A 291 -9.72 10.72 35.88
N ASP A 292 -8.77 10.83 34.94
CA ASP A 292 -8.44 12.14 34.35
C ASP A 292 -9.37 12.50 33.19
N LEU A 293 -10.04 11.51 32.58
CA LEU A 293 -11.07 11.74 31.57
C LEU A 293 -12.38 12.29 32.14
N GLU A 294 -12.65 12.08 33.44
CA GLU A 294 -13.85 12.58 34.13
C GLU A 294 -13.67 14.00 34.71
N SER A 295 -12.44 14.46 34.93
CA SER A 295 -12.18 15.71 35.65
C SER A 295 -12.42 17.00 34.85
N ASP A 296 -12.50 16.91 33.53
CA ASP A 296 -12.73 18.08 32.63
C ASP A 296 -14.21 18.33 32.30
N GLN A 297 -15.14 17.60 32.92
CA GLN A 297 -16.60 17.81 32.75
C GLN A 297 -17.24 18.68 33.86
N SER A 298 -16.41 19.38 34.65
CA SER A 298 -16.92 20.25 35.74
C SER A 298 -16.83 21.71 35.43
#